data_f91725efa5ed93e5dd6c55b4019befb9
#
_entry.id   f91725efa5ed93e5dd6c55b4019befb9
#
_cell.length_a   1.000
_cell.length_b   1.000
_cell.length_c   1.000
_cell.angle_alpha   90.00
_cell.angle_beta   90.00
_cell.angle_gamma   90.00
#
_symmetry.space_group_name_H-M   'P 1'
#
loop_
_entity.id
_entity.type
_entity.pdbx_description
1 polymer ?
#
loop_
_entity_poly.entity_id
_entity_poly.type
_entity_poly.pdbx_seq_one_letter_code
_entity_poly.pdbx_strand_id
1 'polypeptide(L)'
;MRRRWAVAGVAIAAAVIAVIAVLSAHPAGPGFQAVDSATGVRGQASLSATPTGTRIDLTVSGLPAGQRCILVTVSPAGTAIAGTWTAQYSGTAQITGTSAIPRGKLTALRIEAPSHRLLLSIPI
;
A
#
# COMPACT_ATOMS: atom_id res chain seq x y z
N MET A 1 41.42 -13.38 -21.76
CA MET A 1 41.12 -13.37 -21.55
C MET A 1 40.90 -13.27 -21.35
N ARG A 2 40.76 -12.86 -21.10
CA ARG A 2 40.44 -12.73 -20.67
C ARG A 2 39.89 -12.40 -20.60
N ARG A 3 39.61 -12.04 -20.68
CA ARG A 3 39.02 -11.75 -20.48
C ARG A 3 38.45 -11.56 -20.29
N ARG A 4 38.20 -11.33 -20.50
CA ARG A 4 37.42 -11.41 -20.18
C ARG A 4 37.10 -10.97 -19.39
N TRP A 5 37.16 -10.40 -18.96
CA TRP A 5 37.00 -9.97 -17.91
C TRP A 5 36.21 -8.80 -17.62
N ALA A 6 36.15 -7.75 -18.09
CA ALA A 6 35.39 -6.48 -18.04
C ALA A 6 33.93 -6.71 -18.10
N VAL A 7 33.54 -7.64 -18.80
CA VAL A 7 32.14 -8.05 -18.88
C VAL A 7 31.61 -8.41 -17.51
N ALA A 8 32.41 -8.99 -16.69
CA ALA A 8 31.94 -9.35 -15.35
C ALA A 8 31.60 -8.13 -14.52
N GLY A 9 32.32 -7.05 -14.72
CA GLY A 9 32.01 -5.83 -13.97
C GLY A 9 30.64 -5.28 -14.29
N VAL A 10 30.25 -5.35 -15.53
CA VAL A 10 28.92 -4.87 -15.93
C VAL A 10 27.82 -5.69 -15.29
N ALA A 11 27.99 -6.97 -15.25
CA ALA A 11 26.98 -7.83 -14.63
C ALA A 11 26.80 -7.53 -13.14
N ILE A 12 27.89 -7.21 -12.48
CA ILE A 12 27.83 -6.88 -11.06
C ILE A 12 26.99 -5.64 -10.81
N ALA A 13 27.11 -4.64 -11.66
CA ALA A 13 26.32 -3.44 -11.51
C ALA A 13 24.83 -3.71 -11.58
N ALA A 14 24.42 -4.57 -12.50
CA ALA A 14 23.01 -4.92 -12.61
C ALA A 14 22.51 -5.63 -11.35
N ALA A 15 23.34 -6.47 -10.77
CA ALA A 15 22.94 -7.17 -9.54
C ALA A 15 22.73 -6.20 -8.38
N VAL A 16 23.54 -5.17 -8.29
CA VAL A 16 23.41 -4.17 -7.23
C VAL A 16 22.05 -3.48 -7.30
N ILE A 17 21.61 -3.15 -8.50
CA ILE A 17 20.30 -2.51 -8.66
C ILE A 17 19.19 -3.44 -8.18
N ALA A 18 19.28 -4.70 -8.50
CA ALA A 18 18.27 -5.66 -8.07
C ALA A 18 18.22 -5.78 -6.55
N VAL A 19 19.38 -5.74 -5.90
CA VAL A 19 19.43 -5.82 -4.45
C VAL A 19 18.73 -4.62 -3.81
N ILE A 20 18.90 -3.45 -4.35
CA ILE A 20 18.23 -2.26 -3.82
C ILE A 20 16.72 -2.43 -3.92
N ALA A 21 16.22 -2.93 -5.02
CA ALA A 21 14.79 -3.16 -5.17
C ALA A 21 14.26 -4.14 -4.13
N VAL A 22 15.01 -5.17 -3.85
CA VAL A 22 14.60 -6.15 -2.85
C VAL A 22 14.54 -5.51 -1.47
N LEU A 23 15.52 -4.69 -1.12
CA LEU A 23 15.54 -4.05 0.19
C LEU A 23 14.34 -3.14 0.40
N SER A 24 13.90 -2.46 -0.63
CA SER A 24 12.75 -1.57 -0.51
C SER A 24 11.42 -2.31 -0.55
N ALA A 25 11.41 -3.56 -0.97
CA ALA A 25 10.17 -4.28 -1.14
C ALA A 25 9.52 -4.72 0.16
N HIS A 26 10.27 -4.91 1.21
CA HIS A 26 9.77 -5.41 2.49
C HIS A 26 9.10 -6.77 2.37
N PRO A 27 9.02 -7.50 3.47
CA PRO A 27 8.43 -8.83 3.45
C PRO A 27 6.91 -8.86 3.63
N ALA A 28 6.24 -7.77 3.51
CA ALA A 28 4.84 -7.67 3.91
C ALA A 28 3.85 -8.33 2.96
N GLY A 29 4.26 -9.12 2.02
CA GLY A 29 3.36 -9.78 1.11
C GLY A 29 3.06 -8.95 -0.13
N PRO A 30 2.09 -9.37 -0.96
CA PRO A 30 1.84 -8.70 -2.23
C PRO A 30 1.38 -7.26 -2.04
N GLY A 31 1.79 -6.41 -2.96
CA GLY A 31 1.38 -5.03 -2.99
C GLY A 31 0.19 -4.83 -3.91
N PHE A 32 -0.66 -3.89 -3.55
CA PHE A 32 -1.82 -3.50 -4.32
C PHE A 32 -1.79 -2.01 -4.52
N GLN A 33 -2.17 -1.54 -5.70
CA GLN A 33 -2.13 -0.11 -6.04
C GLN A 33 -3.41 0.30 -6.73
N ALA A 34 -3.78 1.55 -6.56
CA ALA A 34 -4.88 2.15 -7.30
C ALA A 34 -4.70 3.65 -7.38
N VAL A 35 -5.35 4.24 -8.39
CA VAL A 35 -5.42 5.70 -8.58
C VAL A 35 -6.87 6.03 -8.86
N ASP A 36 -7.39 7.02 -8.18
CA ASP A 36 -8.73 7.54 -8.46
C ASP A 36 -8.60 8.77 -9.34
N SER A 37 -9.10 8.68 -10.58
CA SER A 37 -8.97 9.78 -11.54
C SER A 37 -9.83 10.98 -11.19
N ALA A 38 -10.89 10.78 -10.42
CA ALA A 38 -11.78 11.87 -10.03
C ALA A 38 -11.20 12.69 -8.88
N THR A 39 -10.56 12.04 -7.92
CA THR A 39 -10.00 12.72 -6.75
C THR A 39 -8.51 12.99 -6.87
N GLY A 40 -7.81 12.26 -7.74
CA GLY A 40 -6.35 12.33 -7.84
C GLY A 40 -5.63 11.58 -6.73
N VAL A 41 -6.33 10.87 -5.88
CA VAL A 41 -5.73 10.13 -4.77
C VAL A 41 -5.11 8.85 -5.30
N ARG A 42 -3.90 8.56 -4.82
CA ARG A 42 -3.17 7.34 -5.15
C ARG A 42 -2.92 6.56 -3.87
N GLY A 43 -2.98 5.27 -3.96
CA GLY A 43 -2.68 4.42 -2.82
C GLY A 43 -1.94 3.17 -3.20
N GLN A 44 -1.10 2.73 -2.28
CA GLN A 44 -0.37 1.48 -2.41
C GLN A 44 -0.43 0.79 -1.05
N ALA A 45 -0.83 -0.46 -1.05
CA ALA A 45 -1.03 -1.19 0.19
C ALA A 45 -0.31 -2.53 0.17
N SER A 46 0.23 -2.91 1.32
CA SER A 46 0.76 -4.24 1.56
C SER A 46 -0.02 -4.87 2.70
N LEU A 47 -0.35 -6.13 2.56
CA LEU A 47 -1.17 -6.85 3.53
C LEU A 47 -0.39 -7.99 4.13
N SER A 48 -0.56 -8.20 5.44
CA SER A 48 0.05 -9.31 6.17
C SER A 48 -1.00 -9.96 7.04
N ALA A 49 -1.03 -11.29 7.05
CA ALA A 49 -1.93 -12.01 7.94
C ALA A 49 -1.42 -11.91 9.38
N THR A 50 -2.36 -11.75 10.32
CA THR A 50 -2.07 -11.76 11.75
C THR A 50 -2.97 -12.78 12.42
N PRO A 51 -2.68 -13.16 13.67
CA PRO A 51 -3.55 -14.10 14.40
C PRO A 51 -4.99 -13.60 14.53
N THR A 52 -5.23 -12.30 14.49
CA THR A 52 -6.55 -11.72 14.71
C THR A 52 -7.13 -11.07 13.46
N GLY A 53 -6.48 -11.17 12.31
CA GLY A 53 -7.00 -10.58 11.09
C GLY A 53 -5.91 -10.22 10.09
N THR A 54 -5.86 -8.95 9.69
CA THR A 54 -4.92 -8.47 8.68
C THR A 54 -4.28 -7.17 9.12
N ARG A 55 -2.98 -7.08 8.96
CA ARG A 55 -2.25 -5.82 9.07
C ARG A 55 -2.13 -5.19 7.68
N ILE A 56 -2.35 -3.89 7.62
CA ILE A 56 -2.32 -3.14 6.37
C ILE A 56 -1.28 -2.03 6.51
N ASP A 57 -0.31 -2.03 5.61
CA ASP A 57 0.65 -0.93 5.47
C ASP A 57 0.27 -0.17 4.21
N LEU A 58 -0.20 1.05 4.41
CA LEU A 58 -0.75 1.86 3.33
C LEU A 58 0.11 3.10 3.11
N THR A 59 0.44 3.36 1.85
CA THR A 59 1.06 4.61 1.42
C THR A 59 0.06 5.32 0.52
N VAL A 60 -0.30 6.54 0.88
CA VAL A 60 -1.31 7.28 0.14
C VAL A 60 -0.80 8.69 -0.17
N SER A 61 -1.13 9.20 -1.35
CA SER A 61 -0.77 10.54 -1.78
C SER A 61 -1.94 11.18 -2.52
N GLY A 62 -1.90 12.50 -2.65
CA GLY A 62 -2.93 13.24 -3.34
C GLY A 62 -4.09 13.68 -2.47
N LEU A 63 -4.02 13.44 -1.17
CA LEU A 63 -5.05 13.93 -0.25
C LEU A 63 -4.80 15.40 0.07
N PRO A 64 -5.86 16.23 0.10
CA PRO A 64 -5.72 17.60 0.56
C PRO A 64 -5.31 17.66 2.03
N ALA A 65 -4.51 18.65 2.40
CA ALA A 65 -4.16 18.86 3.81
C ALA A 65 -5.42 19.10 4.63
N GLY A 66 -5.48 18.48 5.80
CA GLY A 66 -6.66 18.58 6.67
C GLY A 66 -7.76 17.59 6.36
N GLN A 67 -7.66 16.79 5.31
CA GLN A 67 -8.68 15.81 4.96
C GLN A 67 -8.68 14.68 6.00
N ARG A 68 -9.83 14.43 6.59
CA ARG A 68 -10.02 13.27 7.47
C ARG A 68 -10.30 12.04 6.62
N CYS A 69 -9.69 10.94 6.99
CA CYS A 69 -9.74 9.71 6.22
C CYS A 69 -10.04 8.51 7.10
N ILE A 70 -10.81 7.59 6.57
CA ILE A 70 -11.15 6.34 7.22
C ILE A 70 -10.72 5.21 6.28
N LEU A 71 -9.91 4.29 6.78
CA LEU A 71 -9.55 3.09 6.04
C LEU A 71 -10.55 2.00 6.33
N VAL A 72 -11.27 1.58 5.31
CA VAL A 72 -12.32 0.56 5.41
C VAL A 72 -11.86 -0.68 4.66
N THR A 73 -11.97 -1.83 5.30
CA THR A 73 -11.71 -3.12 4.67
C THR A 73 -13.02 -3.75 4.27
N VAL A 74 -13.04 -4.37 3.09
CA VAL A 74 -14.25 -4.92 2.48
C VAL A 74 -14.08 -6.42 2.30
N SER A 75 -15.13 -7.17 2.67
CA SER A 75 -15.21 -8.61 2.46
C SER A 75 -16.62 -8.97 2.01
N PRO A 76 -16.86 -10.21 1.52
CA PRO A 76 -18.21 -10.63 1.19
C PRO A 76 -19.18 -10.57 2.35
N ALA A 77 -18.68 -10.68 3.58
CA ALA A 77 -19.54 -10.65 4.77
C ALA A 77 -19.83 -9.23 5.27
N GLY A 78 -19.13 -8.22 4.75
CA GLY A 78 -19.33 -6.85 5.17
C GLY A 78 -18.03 -6.05 5.22
N THR A 79 -18.07 -4.94 5.95
CA THR A 79 -16.94 -4.02 6.04
C THR A 79 -16.49 -3.84 7.49
N ALA A 80 -15.25 -3.42 7.64
CA ALA A 80 -14.69 -3.09 8.96
C ALA A 80 -13.76 -1.90 8.82
N ILE A 81 -13.66 -1.09 9.88
CA ILE A 81 -12.74 0.04 9.89
C ILE A 81 -11.39 -0.46 10.38
N ALA A 82 -10.35 -0.17 9.61
CA ALA A 82 -8.99 -0.57 9.95
C ALA A 82 -8.15 0.57 10.49
N GLY A 83 -8.58 1.81 10.32
CA GLY A 83 -7.85 2.95 10.85
C GLY A 83 -8.48 4.26 10.42
N THR A 84 -8.10 5.32 11.12
CA THR A 84 -8.52 6.68 10.78
C THR A 84 -7.33 7.61 10.94
N TRP A 85 -7.26 8.63 10.11
CA TRP A 85 -6.19 9.63 10.22
C TRP A 85 -6.63 10.94 9.56
N THR A 86 -5.83 11.97 9.77
CA THR A 86 -6.02 13.26 9.10
C THR A 86 -4.75 13.56 8.31
N ALA A 87 -4.89 13.91 7.05
CA ALA A 87 -3.77 14.31 6.21
C ALA A 87 -3.18 15.61 6.75
N GLN A 88 -1.92 15.58 7.16
CA GLN A 88 -1.25 16.74 7.74
C GLN A 88 -0.81 17.74 6.68
N TYR A 89 -0.51 17.25 5.50
CA TYR A 89 -0.04 18.05 4.37
C TYR A 89 -0.35 17.29 3.09
N SER A 90 -0.33 18.03 1.98
CA SER A 90 -0.64 17.44 0.68
C SER A 90 0.58 16.72 0.12
N GLY A 91 0.96 15.65 0.72
CA GLY A 91 2.09 14.85 0.29
C GLY A 91 1.76 13.38 0.39
N THR A 92 2.79 12.59 0.59
CA THR A 92 2.64 11.16 0.79
C THR A 92 2.59 10.85 2.28
N ALA A 93 1.61 10.06 2.69
CA ALA A 93 1.47 9.61 4.06
C ALA A 93 1.59 8.10 4.13
N GLN A 94 2.18 7.61 5.22
CA GLN A 94 2.26 6.18 5.50
C GLN A 94 1.41 5.88 6.72
N ILE A 95 0.50 4.94 6.57
CA ILE A 95 -0.46 4.59 7.61
C ILE A 95 -0.40 3.08 7.81
N THR A 96 -0.41 2.66 9.08
CA THR A 96 -0.54 1.26 9.43
C THR A 96 -1.89 1.06 10.09
N GLY A 97 -2.67 0.11 9.57
CA GLY A 97 -3.96 -0.23 10.14
C GLY A 97 -4.07 -1.72 10.37
N THR A 98 -5.07 -2.11 11.12
CA THR A 98 -5.39 -3.52 11.35
C THR A 98 -6.88 -3.74 11.19
N SER A 99 -7.23 -4.88 10.59
CA SER A 99 -8.61 -5.28 10.39
C SER A 99 -8.86 -6.62 11.04
N ALA A 100 -10.04 -6.81 11.57
CA ALA A 100 -10.46 -8.11 12.09
C ALA A 100 -10.79 -9.10 10.98
N ILE A 101 -10.89 -8.64 9.74
CA ILE A 101 -11.18 -9.52 8.60
C ILE A 101 -9.92 -10.29 8.22
N PRO A 102 -9.99 -11.62 8.11
CA PRO A 102 -8.83 -12.41 7.69
C PRO A 102 -8.32 -12.03 6.30
N ARG A 103 -7.02 -12.13 6.11
CA ARG A 103 -6.36 -11.76 4.86
C ARG A 103 -7.01 -12.40 3.63
N GLY A 104 -7.38 -13.66 3.73
CA GLY A 104 -7.95 -14.39 2.60
C GLY A 104 -9.38 -14.02 2.27
N LYS A 105 -10.02 -13.22 3.08
CA LYS A 105 -11.41 -12.79 2.86
C LYS A 105 -11.52 -11.35 2.41
N LEU A 106 -10.44 -10.61 2.38
CA LEU A 106 -10.45 -9.23 1.93
C LEU A 106 -10.61 -9.16 0.41
N THR A 107 -11.51 -8.32 -0.06
CA THR A 107 -11.74 -8.11 -1.49
C THR A 107 -11.36 -6.71 -1.94
N ALA A 108 -11.30 -5.74 -1.03
CA ALA A 108 -10.90 -4.39 -1.36
C ALA A 108 -10.57 -3.60 -0.10
N LEU A 109 -9.82 -2.53 -0.30
CA LEU A 109 -9.61 -1.49 0.70
C LEU A 109 -10.23 -0.21 0.16
N ARG A 110 -10.87 0.56 1.03
CA ARG A 110 -11.46 1.83 0.63
C ARG A 110 -10.99 2.92 1.58
N ILE A 111 -10.67 4.06 1.01
CA ILE A 111 -10.37 5.26 1.79
C ILE A 111 -11.57 6.18 1.62
N GLU A 112 -12.21 6.52 2.72
CA GLU A 112 -13.43 7.32 2.71
C GLU A 112 -13.28 8.55 3.59
N ALA A 113 -14.00 9.61 3.21
CA ALA A 113 -14.17 10.76 4.08
C ALA A 113 -15.23 10.44 5.14
N PRO A 114 -15.30 11.21 6.26
CA PRO A 114 -16.32 10.97 7.28
C PRO A 114 -17.76 11.00 6.78
N SER A 115 -18.01 11.69 5.67
CA SER A 115 -19.30 11.72 5.00
C SER A 115 -19.61 10.48 4.16
N HIS A 116 -18.77 9.46 4.25
CA HIS A 116 -18.83 8.25 3.43
C HIS A 116 -18.51 8.48 1.96
N ARG A 117 -17.96 9.64 1.62
CA ARG A 117 -17.51 9.91 0.26
C ARG A 117 -16.27 9.10 -0.03
N LEU A 118 -16.30 8.32 -1.09
CA LEU A 118 -15.16 7.49 -1.48
C LEU A 118 -14.04 8.36 -2.04
N LEU A 119 -12.85 8.22 -1.48
CA LEU A 119 -11.66 8.92 -1.95
C LEU A 119 -10.80 8.03 -2.84
N LEU A 120 -10.73 6.75 -2.51
CA LEU A 120 -9.94 5.78 -3.27
C LEU A 120 -10.43 4.39 -2.95
N SER A 121 -10.46 3.50 -3.95
CA SER A 121 -10.72 2.08 -3.75
C SER A 121 -9.57 1.29 -4.33
N ILE A 122 -9.02 0.37 -3.53
CA ILE A 122 -7.91 -0.48 -3.93
C ILE A 122 -8.43 -1.91 -3.98
N PRO A 123 -8.61 -2.50 -5.17
CA PRO A 123 -9.01 -3.90 -5.27
C PRO A 123 -7.90 -4.82 -4.75
N ILE A 124 -8.31 -5.90 -4.11
CA ILE A 124 -7.38 -6.89 -3.58
C ILE A 124 -7.45 -8.17 -4.42
#